data_7816e1d5a5a0f1b323275234ce3df6b5
#
_entry.id   7816e1d5a5a0f1b323275234ce3df6b5
#
_cell.length_a   1.000
_cell.length_b   1.000
_cell.length_c   1.000
_cell.angle_alpha   90.00
_cell.angle_beta   90.00
_cell.angle_gamma   90.00
#
_symmetry.space_group_name_H-M   'P 1'
#
loop_
_entity.id
_entity.type
_entity.pdbx_description
1 polymer ?
#
loop_
_entity_poly.entity_id
_entity_poly.type
_entity_poly.pdbx_seq_one_letter_code
_entity_poly.pdbx_strand_id
1 'polypeptide(L)'
;MNIIAGKGICFSEAESPAFREYISQVLDNTKTCCDRLAGLGAKVSGTETHLFLLNTLDSYGLTGLEAQKKLESIGITTNKNMLPGDTLKPSETSGLRIGFAAATTRGCNEEDAVLIAELIHNFLSGKIDDTTANYIRKGIVSGWKDISELGR
;
A
#
# COMPACT_ATOMS: atom_id res chain seq x y z
N MET A 1 -30.17 14.54 -2.66
CA MET A 1 -29.53 15.84 -3.03
C MET A 1 -28.09 15.95 -2.53
N ASN A 2 -27.78 15.68 -1.24
CA ASN A 2 -26.42 15.77 -0.67
C ASN A 2 -25.37 14.89 -1.37
N ILE A 3 -25.70 13.67 -1.81
CA ILE A 3 -24.77 12.79 -2.56
C ILE A 3 -24.39 13.41 -3.92
N ILE A 4 -25.35 14.05 -4.61
CA ILE A 4 -25.09 14.71 -5.91
C ILE A 4 -24.19 15.93 -5.71
N ALA A 5 -24.44 16.73 -4.66
CA ALA A 5 -23.61 17.86 -4.30
C ALA A 5 -22.17 17.42 -3.94
N GLY A 6 -22.03 16.35 -3.14
CA GLY A 6 -20.73 15.77 -2.81
C GLY A 6 -19.94 15.29 -4.03
N LYS A 7 -20.61 14.67 -5.01
CA LYS A 7 -19.96 14.31 -6.28
C LYS A 7 -19.52 15.53 -7.09
N GLY A 8 -20.32 16.60 -7.11
CA GLY A 8 -19.98 17.86 -7.77
C GLY A 8 -18.72 18.50 -7.19
N ILE A 9 -18.61 18.54 -5.86
CA ILE A 9 -17.41 19.03 -5.17
C ILE A 9 -16.19 18.15 -5.50
N CYS A 10 -16.33 16.83 -5.42
CA CYS A 10 -15.27 15.89 -5.74
C CYS A 10 -14.75 16.06 -7.19
N PHE A 11 -15.63 16.25 -8.17
CA PHE A 11 -15.21 16.50 -9.54
C PHE A 11 -14.53 17.85 -9.71
N SER A 12 -15.01 18.89 -9.01
CA SER A 12 -14.36 20.21 -9.04
C SER A 12 -12.94 20.16 -8.44
N GLU A 13 -12.76 19.42 -7.33
CA GLU A 13 -11.44 19.19 -6.74
C GLU A 13 -10.52 18.42 -7.70
N ALA A 14 -11.05 17.40 -8.39
CA ALA A 14 -10.30 16.57 -9.33
C ALA A 14 -9.80 17.34 -10.58
N GLU A 15 -10.41 18.48 -10.93
CA GLU A 15 -9.96 19.34 -12.01
C GLU A 15 -8.79 20.26 -11.61
N SER A 16 -8.53 20.40 -10.31
CA SER A 16 -7.51 21.29 -9.77
C SER A 16 -6.08 20.86 -10.12
N PRO A 17 -5.14 21.81 -10.30
CA PRO A 17 -3.72 21.47 -10.44
C PRO A 17 -3.17 20.68 -9.25
N ALA A 18 -3.60 21.00 -8.04
CA ALA A 18 -3.17 20.32 -6.82
C ALA A 18 -3.57 18.83 -6.82
N PHE A 19 -4.74 18.48 -7.36
CA PHE A 19 -5.14 17.09 -7.50
C PHE A 19 -4.27 16.34 -8.52
N ARG A 20 -3.86 17.00 -9.60
CA ARG A 20 -2.96 16.40 -10.60
C ARG A 20 -1.60 16.08 -10.01
N GLU A 21 -1.03 16.99 -9.23
CA GLU A 21 0.23 16.76 -8.50
C GLU A 21 0.07 15.61 -7.51
N TYR A 22 -1.01 15.60 -6.73
CA TYR A 22 -1.32 14.53 -5.79
C TYR A 22 -1.42 13.16 -6.46
N ILE A 23 -2.18 13.04 -7.56
CA ILE A 23 -2.36 11.74 -8.21
C ILE A 23 -1.07 11.26 -8.90
N SER A 24 -0.25 12.18 -9.42
CA SER A 24 1.09 11.85 -9.92
C SER A 24 1.94 11.23 -8.81
N GLN A 25 1.99 11.87 -7.64
CA GLN A 25 2.73 11.35 -6.49
C GLN A 25 2.19 9.98 -6.02
N VAL A 26 0.87 9.76 -6.09
CA VAL A 26 0.29 8.44 -5.79
C VAL A 26 0.81 7.37 -6.74
N LEU A 27 0.86 7.68 -8.05
CA LEU A 27 1.36 6.74 -9.06
C LEU A 27 2.85 6.47 -8.88
N ASP A 28 3.65 7.51 -8.64
CA ASP A 28 5.10 7.40 -8.44
C ASP A 28 5.42 6.57 -7.19
N ASN A 29 4.78 6.83 -6.06
CA ASN A 29 4.93 6.05 -4.84
C ASN A 29 4.55 4.59 -5.04
N THR A 30 3.41 4.35 -5.71
CA THR A 30 2.92 2.98 -5.97
C THR A 30 3.88 2.22 -6.86
N LYS A 31 4.35 2.85 -7.94
CA LYS A 31 5.31 2.26 -8.86
C LYS A 31 6.65 1.99 -8.17
N THR A 32 7.17 2.94 -7.41
CA THR A 32 8.43 2.81 -6.67
C THR A 32 8.40 1.63 -5.69
N CYS A 33 7.33 1.50 -4.92
CA CYS A 33 7.16 0.36 -4.01
C CYS A 33 7.06 -0.97 -4.77
N CYS A 34 6.28 -1.02 -5.86
CA CYS A 34 6.14 -2.20 -6.70
C CYS A 34 7.47 -2.65 -7.29
N ASP A 35 8.21 -1.73 -7.91
CA ASP A 35 9.52 -2.00 -8.53
C ASP A 35 10.55 -2.42 -7.48
N ARG A 36 10.54 -1.80 -6.29
CA ARG A 36 11.43 -2.20 -5.18
C ARG A 36 11.14 -3.60 -4.69
N LEU A 37 9.87 -3.98 -4.50
CA LEU A 37 9.49 -5.35 -4.13
C LEU A 37 9.91 -6.36 -5.19
N ALA A 38 9.71 -6.05 -6.48
CA ALA A 38 10.17 -6.88 -7.58
C ALA A 38 11.71 -7.07 -7.55
N GLY A 39 12.44 -5.98 -7.32
CA GLY A 39 13.91 -6.01 -7.19
C GLY A 39 14.40 -6.83 -5.98
N LEU A 40 13.59 -6.98 -4.94
CA LEU A 40 13.85 -7.85 -3.79
C LEU A 40 13.46 -9.33 -4.05
N GLY A 41 12.93 -9.64 -5.23
CA GLY A 41 12.54 -10.98 -5.64
C GLY A 41 11.08 -11.35 -5.35
N ALA A 42 10.26 -10.41 -4.87
CA ALA A 42 8.85 -10.65 -4.67
C ALA A 42 8.09 -10.72 -6.02
N LYS A 43 7.06 -11.54 -6.09
CA LYS A 43 6.20 -11.68 -7.28
C LYS A 43 5.10 -10.62 -7.23
N VAL A 44 5.18 -9.63 -8.10
CA VAL A 44 4.21 -8.54 -8.21
C VAL A 44 3.62 -8.46 -9.61
N SER A 45 2.41 -7.88 -9.74
CA SER A 45 1.73 -7.75 -11.04
C SER A 45 2.32 -6.67 -11.97
N GLY A 46 3.23 -5.82 -11.45
CA GLY A 46 3.50 -4.53 -12.06
C GLY A 46 2.32 -3.56 -11.83
N THR A 47 2.49 -2.29 -12.21
CA THR A 47 1.42 -1.29 -12.08
C THR A 47 1.58 -0.10 -13.00
N GLU A 48 0.43 0.40 -13.52
CA GLU A 48 0.24 1.70 -14.16
C GLU A 48 -0.85 2.51 -13.44
N THR A 49 -1.25 2.05 -12.25
CA THR A 49 -2.35 2.62 -11.46
C THR A 49 -1.94 2.92 -10.03
N HIS A 50 -2.88 3.37 -9.21
CA HIS A 50 -2.70 3.68 -7.80
C HIS A 50 -2.50 2.45 -6.88
N LEU A 51 -2.49 1.25 -7.42
CA LEU A 51 -2.34 -0.01 -6.67
C LEU A 51 -1.64 -1.09 -7.50
N PHE A 52 -1.11 -2.10 -6.82
CA PHE A 52 -0.59 -3.34 -7.43
C PHE A 52 -0.98 -4.56 -6.60
N LEU A 53 -0.79 -5.75 -7.19
CA LEU A 53 -1.01 -7.02 -6.52
C LEU A 53 0.34 -7.68 -6.21
N LEU A 54 0.50 -8.11 -4.98
CA LEU A 54 1.65 -8.87 -4.49
C LEU A 54 1.21 -10.33 -4.28
N ASN A 55 1.83 -11.26 -5.00
CA ASN A 55 1.63 -12.70 -4.78
C ASN A 55 2.41 -13.13 -3.54
N THR A 56 1.72 -13.24 -2.41
CA THR A 56 2.32 -13.59 -1.13
C THR A 56 2.59 -15.08 -0.98
N LEU A 57 1.81 -15.92 -1.68
CA LEU A 57 1.98 -17.35 -1.65
C LEU A 57 3.31 -17.75 -2.31
N ASP A 58 3.55 -17.28 -3.54
CA ASP A 58 4.78 -17.61 -4.28
C ASP A 58 6.02 -16.87 -3.75
N SER A 59 5.83 -15.69 -3.12
CA SER A 59 6.95 -14.88 -2.62
C SER A 59 7.41 -15.29 -1.23
N TYR A 60 6.47 -15.69 -0.36
CA TYR A 60 6.73 -15.86 1.08
C TYR A 60 6.12 -17.14 1.65
N GLY A 61 5.40 -17.94 0.88
CA GLY A 61 4.68 -19.12 1.36
C GLY A 61 3.49 -18.80 2.26
N LEU A 62 2.99 -17.56 2.22
CA LEU A 62 1.87 -17.08 3.03
C LEU A 62 0.63 -16.87 2.16
N THR A 63 -0.53 -17.30 2.66
CA THR A 63 -1.81 -16.92 2.05
C THR A 63 -2.00 -15.39 2.16
N GLY A 64 -2.84 -14.81 1.30
CA GLY A 64 -3.17 -13.39 1.37
C GLY A 64 -3.77 -13.00 2.74
N LEU A 65 -4.56 -13.88 3.35
CA LEU A 65 -5.13 -13.65 4.67
C LEU A 65 -4.06 -13.62 5.77
N GLU A 66 -3.11 -14.55 5.75
CA GLU A 66 -2.00 -14.58 6.72
C GLU A 66 -1.11 -13.36 6.58
N ALA A 67 -0.73 -13.01 5.36
CA ALA A 67 0.08 -11.83 5.07
C ALA A 67 -0.64 -10.53 5.49
N GLN A 68 -1.95 -10.41 5.21
CA GLN A 68 -2.76 -9.27 5.67
C GLN A 68 -2.71 -9.14 7.19
N LYS A 69 -3.00 -10.20 7.93
CA LYS A 69 -2.99 -10.19 9.41
C LYS A 69 -1.62 -9.83 9.98
N LYS A 70 -0.56 -10.38 9.40
CA LYS A 70 0.82 -10.03 9.80
C LYS A 70 1.10 -8.54 9.61
N LEU A 71 0.76 -7.96 8.46
CA LEU A 71 0.97 -6.54 8.20
C LEU A 71 0.09 -5.65 9.10
N GLU A 72 -1.15 -6.07 9.37
CA GLU A 72 -2.03 -5.37 10.31
C GLU A 72 -1.46 -5.34 11.74
N SER A 73 -0.77 -6.40 12.21
CA SER A 73 -0.16 -6.42 13.55
C SER A 73 0.91 -5.34 13.75
N ILE A 74 1.54 -4.91 12.66
CA ILE A 74 2.50 -3.80 12.66
C ILE A 74 1.91 -2.48 12.15
N GLY A 75 0.56 -2.41 11.97
CA GLY A 75 -0.15 -1.19 11.56
C GLY A 75 0.00 -0.82 10.08
N ILE A 76 0.28 -1.78 9.21
CA ILE A 76 0.23 -1.63 7.75
C ILE A 76 -1.08 -2.25 7.26
N THR A 77 -2.03 -1.41 6.86
CA THR A 77 -3.33 -1.86 6.34
C THR A 77 -3.21 -2.23 4.86
N THR A 78 -3.53 -3.47 4.56
CA THR A 78 -3.60 -4.00 3.19
C THR A 78 -4.90 -4.80 3.03
N ASN A 79 -5.18 -5.27 1.82
CA ASN A 79 -6.35 -6.10 1.58
C ASN A 79 -5.97 -7.36 0.81
N LYS A 80 -6.36 -8.53 1.34
CA LYS A 80 -6.21 -9.79 0.61
C LYS A 80 -6.96 -9.73 -0.70
N ASN A 81 -6.38 -10.29 -1.76
CA ASN A 81 -6.94 -10.25 -3.10
C ASN A 81 -6.66 -11.55 -3.86
N MET A 82 -7.66 -12.02 -4.59
CA MET A 82 -7.45 -13.12 -5.53
C MET A 82 -6.56 -12.65 -6.68
N LEU A 83 -5.67 -13.52 -7.12
CA LEU A 83 -4.82 -13.31 -8.28
C LEU A 83 -5.42 -14.01 -9.51
N PRO A 84 -5.09 -13.57 -10.73
CA PRO A 84 -5.45 -14.32 -11.92
C PRO A 84 -4.97 -15.78 -11.84
N GLY A 85 -5.87 -16.74 -11.98
CA GLY A 85 -5.55 -18.16 -11.84
C GLY A 85 -5.40 -18.67 -10.40
N ASP A 86 -5.84 -17.90 -9.40
CA ASP A 86 -5.79 -18.28 -8.00
C ASP A 86 -6.50 -19.61 -7.73
N THR A 87 -5.81 -20.55 -7.09
CA THR A 87 -6.32 -21.87 -6.73
C THR A 87 -6.87 -21.95 -5.31
N LEU A 88 -6.62 -20.92 -4.50
CA LEU A 88 -7.12 -20.84 -3.13
C LEU A 88 -8.56 -20.32 -3.09
N LYS A 89 -9.22 -20.57 -1.95
CA LYS A 89 -10.57 -20.07 -1.72
C LYS A 89 -10.58 -18.54 -1.56
N PRO A 90 -11.66 -17.84 -1.92
CA PRO A 90 -11.79 -16.38 -1.74
C PRO A 90 -11.59 -15.90 -0.30
N SER A 91 -11.77 -16.79 0.69
CA SER A 91 -11.52 -16.49 2.11
C SER A 91 -10.04 -16.40 2.45
N GLU A 92 -9.15 -17.06 1.69
CA GLU A 92 -7.72 -17.18 1.96
C GLU A 92 -6.89 -16.35 0.98
N THR A 93 -7.14 -16.51 -0.33
CA THR A 93 -6.46 -15.86 -1.47
C THR A 93 -4.95 -16.09 -1.53
N SER A 94 -4.32 -15.86 -2.68
CA SER A 94 -2.85 -15.98 -2.84
C SER A 94 -2.13 -14.63 -2.80
N GLY A 95 -2.86 -13.52 -2.75
CA GLY A 95 -2.24 -12.20 -2.87
C GLY A 95 -2.81 -11.12 -1.96
N LEU A 96 -2.08 -10.01 -1.98
CA LEU A 96 -2.45 -8.74 -1.36
C LEU A 96 -2.59 -7.65 -2.41
N ARG A 97 -3.56 -6.75 -2.20
CA ARG A 97 -3.67 -5.48 -2.90
C ARG A 97 -3.03 -4.39 -2.04
N ILE A 98 -2.06 -3.69 -2.62
CA ILE A 98 -1.31 -2.61 -1.98
C ILE A 98 -1.50 -1.35 -2.82
N GLY A 99 -1.79 -0.21 -2.17
CA GLY A 99 -1.97 1.09 -2.81
C GLY A 99 -1.54 2.23 -1.90
N PHE A 100 -1.14 3.34 -2.50
CA PHE A 100 -0.48 4.44 -1.79
C PHE A 100 -1.34 5.71 -1.63
N ALA A 101 -2.59 5.73 -2.09
CA ALA A 101 -3.43 6.93 -2.02
C ALA A 101 -3.52 7.51 -0.59
N ALA A 102 -3.86 6.70 0.40
CA ALA A 102 -3.99 7.15 1.79
C ALA A 102 -2.62 7.55 2.41
N ALA A 103 -1.54 6.86 2.08
CA ALA A 103 -0.19 7.21 2.53
C ALA A 103 0.27 8.55 1.91
N THR A 104 0.06 8.74 0.61
CA THR A 104 0.40 9.98 -0.10
C THR A 104 -0.40 11.18 0.45
N THR A 105 -1.68 11.00 0.77
CA THR A 105 -2.49 12.06 1.43
C THR A 105 -1.85 12.52 2.75
N ARG A 106 -1.15 11.63 3.45
CA ARG A 106 -0.45 11.93 4.70
C ARG A 106 0.95 12.48 4.51
N GLY A 107 1.49 12.49 3.31
CA GLY A 107 2.81 13.04 2.97
C GLY A 107 3.87 12.01 2.61
N CYS A 108 3.49 10.76 2.35
CA CYS A 108 4.40 9.74 1.83
C CYS A 108 5.00 10.16 0.48
N ASN A 109 6.29 10.01 0.32
CA ASN A 109 7.05 10.23 -0.90
C ASN A 109 7.71 8.93 -1.39
N GLU A 110 8.49 8.99 -2.48
CA GLU A 110 9.14 7.81 -3.07
C GLU A 110 10.19 7.19 -2.15
N GLU A 111 10.91 7.99 -1.35
CA GLU A 111 11.89 7.47 -0.39
C GLU A 111 11.19 6.63 0.69
N ASP A 112 10.08 7.13 1.20
CA ASP A 112 9.21 6.38 2.12
C ASP A 112 8.67 5.10 1.47
N ALA A 113 8.27 5.17 0.19
CA ALA A 113 7.76 4.01 -0.55
C ALA A 113 8.81 2.90 -0.69
N VAL A 114 10.08 3.25 -0.90
CA VAL A 114 11.21 2.30 -0.88
C VAL A 114 11.33 1.63 0.50
N LEU A 115 11.34 2.43 1.58
CA LEU A 115 11.46 1.92 2.96
C LEU A 115 10.28 1.02 3.33
N ILE A 116 9.07 1.36 2.89
CA ILE A 116 7.87 0.54 3.10
C ILE A 116 8.00 -0.80 2.36
N ALA A 117 8.49 -0.79 1.12
CA ALA A 117 8.71 -2.02 0.37
C ALA A 117 9.71 -2.95 1.07
N GLU A 118 10.82 -2.40 1.56
CA GLU A 118 11.83 -3.14 2.31
C GLU A 118 11.29 -3.69 3.62
N LEU A 119 10.51 -2.89 4.34
CA LEU A 119 9.85 -3.30 5.58
C LEU A 119 8.88 -4.47 5.33
N ILE A 120 8.01 -4.35 4.33
CA ILE A 120 7.07 -5.42 3.95
C ILE A 120 7.83 -6.69 3.59
N HIS A 121 8.84 -6.60 2.72
CA HIS A 121 9.62 -7.75 2.30
C HIS A 121 10.32 -8.45 3.47
N ASN A 122 11.02 -7.69 4.31
CA ASN A 122 11.78 -8.26 5.42
C ASN A 122 10.86 -8.86 6.49
N PHE A 123 9.73 -8.24 6.75
CA PHE A 123 8.75 -8.72 7.73
C PHE A 123 8.01 -9.98 7.25
N LEU A 124 7.51 -10.01 6.02
CA LEU A 124 6.83 -11.18 5.47
C LEU A 124 7.78 -12.36 5.26
N SER A 125 9.05 -12.09 4.95
CA SER A 125 10.10 -13.11 4.87
C SER A 125 10.57 -13.65 6.22
N GLY A 126 10.10 -13.09 7.35
CA GLY A 126 10.53 -13.48 8.69
C GLY A 126 11.96 -13.07 9.05
N LYS A 127 12.56 -12.10 8.33
CA LYS A 127 13.91 -11.58 8.62
C LYS A 127 13.94 -10.63 9.82
N ILE A 128 12.82 -10.01 10.13
CA ILE A 128 12.63 -9.13 11.28
C ILE A 128 11.39 -9.53 12.05
N ASP A 129 11.40 -9.29 13.36
CA ASP A 129 10.27 -9.53 14.26
C ASP A 129 9.28 -8.33 14.30
N ASP A 130 8.16 -8.53 14.95
CA ASP A 130 7.09 -7.52 15.10
C ASP A 130 7.58 -6.25 15.79
N THR A 131 8.49 -6.37 16.77
CA THR A 131 9.03 -5.23 17.52
C THR A 131 9.88 -4.35 16.64
N THR A 132 10.83 -4.96 15.90
CA THR A 132 11.71 -4.27 14.95
C THR A 132 10.90 -3.65 13.82
N ALA A 133 9.94 -4.40 13.25
CA ALA A 133 9.07 -3.92 12.19
C ALA A 133 8.24 -2.69 12.61
N ASN A 134 7.65 -2.73 13.82
CA ASN A 134 6.93 -1.59 14.39
C ASN A 134 7.82 -0.36 14.62
N TYR A 135 9.06 -0.57 15.07
CA TYR A 135 10.02 0.52 15.25
C TYR A 135 10.35 1.21 13.92
N ILE A 136 10.67 0.41 12.88
CA ILE A 136 10.97 0.92 11.53
C ILE A 136 9.75 1.69 10.98
N ARG A 137 8.55 1.10 11.03
CA ARG A 137 7.33 1.76 10.57
C ARG A 137 7.09 3.10 11.27
N LYS A 138 7.24 3.17 12.59
CA LYS A 138 7.10 4.42 13.34
C LYS A 138 8.09 5.48 12.86
N GLY A 139 9.33 5.10 12.54
CA GLY A 139 10.32 5.99 11.96
C GLY A 139 9.86 6.57 10.61
N ILE A 140 9.37 5.72 9.70
CA ILE A 140 8.88 6.14 8.37
C ILE A 140 7.73 7.14 8.51
N VAL A 141 6.72 6.84 9.34
CA VAL A 141 5.52 7.69 9.45
C VAL A 141 5.69 8.90 10.38
N SER A 142 6.82 9.07 11.01
CA SER A 142 7.04 10.14 12.00
C SER A 142 6.93 11.56 11.43
N GLY A 143 7.20 11.71 10.13
CA GLY A 143 7.06 12.99 9.40
C GLY A 143 5.72 13.17 8.68
N TRP A 144 4.81 12.19 8.78
CA TRP A 144 3.54 12.25 8.07
C TRP A 144 2.49 13.04 8.86
N LYS A 145 1.55 13.65 8.14
CA LYS A 145 0.39 14.33 8.75
C LYS A 145 -0.46 13.34 9.54
N ASP A 146 -0.93 13.77 10.71
CA ASP A 146 -1.93 13.02 11.45
C ASP A 146 -3.27 13.00 10.70
N ILE A 147 -4.04 11.91 10.86
CA ILE A 147 -5.35 11.77 10.23
C ILE A 147 -6.30 12.87 10.68
N SER A 148 -6.18 13.36 11.91
CA SER A 148 -6.98 14.47 12.43
C SER A 148 -6.70 15.83 11.77
N GLU A 149 -5.59 15.95 11.05
CA GLU A 149 -5.19 17.16 10.31
C GLU A 149 -5.69 17.18 8.85
N LEU A 150 -6.18 16.05 8.35
CA LEU A 150 -6.60 15.85 6.95
C LEU A 150 -8.03 16.33 6.66
N GLY A 151 -8.57 17.23 7.39
CA GLY A 151 -9.96 17.72 7.20
C GLY A 151 -10.13 19.19 7.52
N ARG A 152 -9.04 19.96 7.55
CA ARG A 152 -9.07 21.40 7.82
C ARG A 152 -8.71 22.23 6.62
#